data_48485bdad4f973f8a09c7d4533f90f21
#
_entry.id   48485bdad4f973f8a09c7d4533f90f21
#
_cell.length_a   1.000
_cell.length_b   1.000
_cell.length_c   1.000
_cell.angle_alpha   90.00
_cell.angle_beta   90.00
_cell.angle_gamma   90.00
#
_symmetry.space_group_name_H-M   'P 1'
#
loop_
_entity.id
_entity.type
_entity.pdbx_description
1 polymer ?
#
loop_
_entity_poly.entity_id
_entity_poly.type
_entity_poly.pdbx_seq_one_letter_code
_entity_poly.pdbx_strand_id
1 'polypeptide(L)' 'MSKDSLEKIYQEIFADAVDYMKDYEVQAVAATYMAIAMRLYKTHLEDDAYRQMIETVMETEVKPYDPKKVLH' A
#
# COMPACT_ATOMS: atom_id res chain seq x y z
N MET A 1 1.25 13.42 -11.75
CA MET A 1 0.66 12.14 -12.11
C MET A 1 -0.85 12.30 -12.21
N SER A 2 -1.47 11.77 -13.24
CA SER A 2 -2.90 11.91 -13.43
C SER A 2 -3.66 10.96 -12.51
N LYS A 3 -4.95 11.27 -12.30
CA LYS A 3 -5.82 10.41 -11.50
C LYS A 3 -5.92 9.01 -12.08
N ASP A 4 -5.99 8.92 -13.41
CA ASP A 4 -6.08 7.63 -14.10
C ASP A 4 -4.83 6.78 -13.87
N SER A 5 -3.66 7.42 -13.84
CA SER A 5 -2.41 6.72 -13.57
C SER A 5 -2.36 6.17 -12.14
N LEU A 6 -2.87 6.93 -11.18
CA LEU A 6 -2.92 6.46 -9.79
C LEU A 6 -3.88 5.28 -9.63
N GLU A 7 -5.03 5.34 -10.28
CA GLU A 7 -5.99 4.24 -10.23
C GLU A 7 -5.41 2.99 -10.86
N LYS A 8 -4.71 3.13 -11.98
CA LYS A 8 -4.09 2.00 -12.66
C LYS A 8 -3.01 1.34 -11.80
N ILE A 9 -2.13 2.14 -11.21
CA ILE A 9 -1.09 1.63 -10.31
C ILE A 9 -1.73 0.92 -9.11
N TYR A 10 -2.76 1.53 -8.53
CA TYR A 10 -3.45 0.94 -7.40
C TYR A 10 -4.00 -0.44 -7.76
N GLN A 11 -4.69 -0.54 -8.89
CA GLN A 11 -5.29 -1.80 -9.31
C GLN A 11 -4.24 -2.88 -9.56
N GLU A 12 -3.13 -2.52 -10.20
CA GLU A 12 -2.06 -3.47 -10.48
C GLU A 12 -1.41 -3.99 -9.19
N ILE A 13 -1.07 -3.08 -8.28
CA ILE A 13 -0.42 -3.47 -7.03
C ILE A 13 -1.40 -4.24 -6.14
N PHE A 14 -2.64 -3.81 -6.10
CA PHE A 14 -3.66 -4.52 -5.30
C PHE A 14 -3.89 -5.93 -5.82
N ALA A 15 -3.91 -6.11 -7.13
CA ALA A 15 -4.04 -7.44 -7.73
C ALA A 15 -2.86 -8.33 -7.36
N ASP A 16 -1.65 -7.78 -7.35
CA ASP A 16 -0.46 -8.52 -6.93
C ASP A 16 -0.55 -8.89 -5.45
N ALA A 17 -1.03 -7.98 -4.61
CA ALA A 17 -1.18 -8.26 -3.19
C ALA A 17 -2.16 -9.40 -2.95
N VAL A 18 -3.30 -9.37 -3.64
CA VAL A 18 -4.30 -10.44 -3.54
C VAL A 18 -3.72 -11.78 -3.98
N ASP A 19 -2.90 -11.75 -5.02
CA ASP A 19 -2.26 -12.96 -5.52
C ASP A 19 -1.31 -13.57 -4.48
N TYR A 20 -0.53 -12.73 -3.81
CA TYR A 20 0.38 -13.20 -2.75
C TYR A 20 -0.39 -13.81 -1.58
N MET A 21 -1.61 -13.36 -1.32
CA MET A 21 -2.41 -13.88 -0.22
C MET A 21 -2.88 -15.30 -0.42
N LYS A 22 -2.70 -15.85 -1.63
CA LYS A 22 -2.96 -17.27 -1.87
C LYS A 22 -1.92 -18.17 -1.22
N ASP A 23 -0.70 -17.68 -1.07
CA ASP A 23 0.44 -18.45 -0.59
C ASP A 23 0.97 -17.98 0.76
N TYR A 24 0.67 -16.74 1.15
CA TYR A 24 1.22 -16.12 2.36
C TYR A 24 0.10 -15.51 3.18
N GLU A 25 0.33 -15.38 4.48
CA GLU A 25 -0.62 -14.74 5.37
C GLU A 25 -0.80 -13.27 5.04
N VAL A 26 -2.04 -12.78 5.19
CA VAL A 26 -2.39 -11.39 4.89
C VAL A 26 -1.48 -10.42 5.64
N GLN A 27 -1.22 -10.70 6.93
CA GLN A 27 -0.37 -9.80 7.72
C GLN A 27 1.04 -9.73 7.19
N ALA A 28 1.58 -10.84 6.72
CA ALA A 28 2.93 -10.86 6.13
C ALA A 28 2.97 -10.06 4.82
N VAL A 29 1.93 -10.21 3.99
CA VAL A 29 1.84 -9.46 2.74
C VAL A 29 1.74 -7.97 3.02
N ALA A 30 0.82 -7.58 3.93
CA ALA A 30 0.62 -6.17 4.27
C ALA A 30 1.88 -5.55 4.86
N ALA A 31 2.54 -6.25 5.79
CA ALA A 31 3.78 -5.76 6.41
C ALA A 31 4.88 -5.55 5.37
N THR A 32 4.97 -6.45 4.40
CA THR A 32 5.98 -6.34 3.35
C THR A 32 5.72 -5.13 2.47
N TYR A 33 4.46 -4.91 2.06
CA TYR A 33 4.11 -3.71 1.27
C TYR A 33 4.39 -2.43 2.05
N MET A 34 4.05 -2.41 3.33
CA MET A 34 4.32 -1.24 4.16
C MET A 34 5.82 -0.97 4.28
N ALA A 35 6.61 -2.01 4.49
CA ALA A 35 8.07 -1.87 4.58
C ALA A 35 8.65 -1.31 3.29
N ILE A 36 8.18 -1.80 2.14
CA ILE A 36 8.63 -1.30 0.85
C ILE A 36 8.24 0.16 0.67
N ALA A 37 6.99 0.51 0.99
CA ALA A 37 6.50 1.88 0.88
C ALA A 37 7.32 2.84 1.75
N MET A 38 7.58 2.45 2.99
CA MET A 38 8.38 3.27 3.89
C MET A 38 9.80 3.45 3.38
N ARG A 39 10.37 2.38 2.81
CA ARG A 39 11.71 2.45 2.25
C ARG A 39 11.78 3.41 1.05
N LEU A 40 10.75 3.40 0.20
CA LEU A 40 10.67 4.34 -0.92
C LEU A 40 10.60 5.77 -0.42
N TYR A 41 9.76 6.05 0.55
CA TYR A 41 9.66 7.38 1.13
C TYR A 41 10.99 7.81 1.75
N LYS A 42 11.60 6.93 2.56
CA LYS A 42 12.84 7.25 3.25
C LYS A 42 13.98 7.52 2.28
N THR A 43 13.99 6.82 1.15
CA THR A 43 15.03 6.98 0.12
C THR A 43 14.89 8.29 -0.63
N HIS A 44 13.66 8.74 -0.89
CA HIS A 44 13.41 9.87 -1.80
C HIS A 44 13.00 11.16 -1.10
N LEU A 45 12.69 11.13 0.18
CA LEU A 45 12.28 12.31 0.94
C LEU A 45 13.34 12.67 1.97
N GLU A 46 13.48 13.97 2.23
CA GLU A 46 14.28 14.43 3.35
C GLU A 46 13.60 14.05 4.67
N ASP A 47 14.35 14.08 5.77
CA ASP A 47 13.87 13.58 7.05
C ASP A 47 12.56 14.23 7.49
N ASP A 48 12.44 15.55 7.35
CA ASP A 48 11.20 16.24 7.76
C ASP A 48 10.03 15.85 6.89
N ALA A 49 10.25 15.77 5.57
CA ALA A 49 9.20 15.37 4.63
C ALA A 49 8.78 13.93 4.86
N TYR A 50 9.74 13.05 5.15
CA TYR A 50 9.45 11.66 5.47
C TYR A 50 8.56 11.57 6.70
N ARG A 51 8.92 12.28 7.76
CA ARG A 51 8.16 12.28 9.02
C ARG A 51 6.74 12.77 8.80
N GLN A 52 6.57 13.86 8.03
CA GLN A 52 5.26 14.39 7.72
C GLN A 52 4.43 13.39 6.90
N MET A 53 5.06 12.71 5.97
CA MET A 53 4.35 11.72 5.16
C MET A 53 3.87 10.55 6.01
N ILE A 54 4.69 10.04 6.92
CA ILE A 54 4.31 8.95 7.81
C ILE A 54 3.14 9.38 8.70
N GLU A 55 3.19 10.61 9.24
CA GLU A 55 2.09 11.14 10.05
C GLU A 55 0.79 11.21 9.25
N THR A 56 0.88 11.71 8.01
CA THR A 56 -0.28 11.80 7.12
C THR A 56 -0.88 10.43 6.85
N VAL A 57 -0.02 9.45 6.58
CA VAL A 57 -0.47 8.08 6.32
C VAL A 57 -1.20 7.51 7.54
N MET A 58 -0.64 7.73 8.73
CA MET A 58 -1.24 7.20 9.95
C MET A 58 -2.57 7.86 10.30
N GLU A 59 -2.78 9.10 9.88
CA GLU A 59 -4.02 9.83 10.12
C GLU A 59 -5.07 9.58 9.03
N THR A 60 -4.67 8.98 7.92
CA THR A 60 -5.58 8.72 6.80
C THR A 60 -6.52 7.57 7.14
N GLU A 61 -7.82 7.83 7.02
CA GLU A 61 -8.81 6.77 7.18
C GLU A 61 -8.83 5.90 5.93
N VAL A 62 -8.84 4.59 6.15
CA VAL A 62 -8.85 3.62 5.07
C VAL A 62 -10.12 2.78 5.19
N LYS A 63 -10.86 2.72 4.08
CA LYS A 63 -12.08 1.93 4.03
C LYS A 63 -11.71 0.49 3.68
N PRO A 64 -12.11 -0.50 4.50
CA PRO A 64 -11.78 -1.88 4.17
C PRO A 64 -12.56 -2.36 2.94
N TYR A 65 -11.96 -3.29 2.23
CA TYR A 65 -12.65 -3.95 1.12
C TYR A 65 -13.34 -5.22 1.62
N ASP A 66 -14.28 -5.73 0.81
CA ASP A 66 -14.97 -6.98 1.12
C ASP A 66 -14.13 -8.15 0.63
N PRO A 67 -13.57 -8.98 1.54
CA PRO A 67 -12.73 -10.11 1.12
C PRO A 67 -13.45 -11.10 0.20
N LYS A 68 -14.76 -11.22 0.36
CA LYS A 68 -15.53 -12.17 -0.44
C LYS A 68 -15.62 -11.77 -1.91
N LYS A 69 -15.46 -10.47 -2.21
CA LYS A 69 -15.53 -9.97 -3.58
C LYS A 69 -14.20 -10.02 -4.30
N VAL A 70 -13.10 -10.15 -3.57
CA VAL A 70 -11.75 -10.04 -4.11
C VAL A 70 -11.03 -11.38 -4.15
N LEU A 71 -11.24 -12.22 -3.13
CA LEU A 71 -10.60 -13.53 -3.03
C LEU A 71 -11.47 -14.59 -3.68
N HIS A 72 -10.90 -15.37 -4.53
CA HIS A 72 -11.59 -16.46 -5.23
C HIS A 72 -11.23 -17.80 -4.67
#